data_c7a9d03830ea8353c8a338489023b8f9
#
_entry.id   c7a9d03830ea8353c8a338489023b8f9
#
_cell.length_a   1.000
_cell.length_b   1.000
_cell.length_c   1.000
_cell.angle_alpha   90.00
_cell.angle_beta   90.00
_cell.angle_gamma   90.00
#
_symmetry.space_group_name_H-M   'P 1'
#
loop_
_entity.id
_entity.type
_entity.pdbx_description
1 polymer ?
#
loop_
_entity_poly.entity_id
_entity_poly.type
_entity_poly.pdbx_seq_one_letter_code
_entity_poly.pdbx_strand_id
1 'polypeptide(L)'
;MASDTLGGPAATAEAVAKISRREVDLVIGTQIVAKGWHFPHLTLVGIVDADLGLGGGDLRAGERTIQLLHQVAGRAGRASTPGRVLLQSYTPEHPVMQALVSGDFDAFMAQEAAQRRPGFWPPYGRLAALIISAEDAKEADATAADLGRTAPYGEGIQVLGPAPAPIAVLRNRHRRRILLRTWRTIAVQPILRRWLSMVKPGKGARIDIDIDPVSFL
;
A
#
# COMPACT_ATOMS: atom_id res chain seq x y z
N MET A 1 11.54 19.17 -0.56
CA MET A 1 10.11 19.54 -0.53
C MET A 1 9.33 18.39 0.06
N ALA A 2 8.78 18.56 1.25
CA ALA A 2 7.88 17.61 1.89
C ALA A 2 6.62 18.40 2.33
N SER A 3 5.49 17.72 2.56
CA SER A 3 4.21 18.37 2.93
C SER A 3 4.27 19.18 4.22
N ASP A 4 5.16 18.79 5.11
CA ASP A 4 5.42 19.41 6.42
C ASP A 4 6.41 20.59 6.37
N THR A 5 7.19 20.71 5.28
CA THR A 5 8.15 21.82 5.08
C THR A 5 7.62 22.95 4.20
N LEU A 6 6.52 22.72 3.50
CA LEU A 6 5.90 23.73 2.66
C LEU A 6 4.62 24.23 3.35
N GLY A 7 4.62 25.49 3.74
CA GLY A 7 3.57 26.16 4.50
C GLY A 7 2.22 26.34 3.77
N GLY A 8 1.86 25.43 2.84
CA GLY A 8 0.58 25.44 2.16
C GLY A 8 0.66 25.57 0.64
N PRO A 9 -0.49 25.64 -0.07
CA PRO A 9 -0.56 25.64 -1.53
C PRO A 9 0.21 26.79 -2.20
N ALA A 10 0.19 27.97 -1.62
CA ALA A 10 0.88 29.14 -2.18
C ALA A 10 2.41 28.98 -2.13
N ALA A 11 2.97 28.54 -0.99
CA ALA A 11 4.41 28.25 -0.86
C ALA A 11 4.87 27.12 -1.80
N THR A 12 4.00 26.14 -2.02
CA THR A 12 4.26 25.06 -2.97
C THR A 12 4.32 25.61 -4.41
N ALA A 13 3.37 26.44 -4.80
CA ALA A 13 3.33 27.06 -6.12
C ALA A 13 4.57 27.95 -6.37
N GLU A 14 5.01 28.73 -5.37
CA GLU A 14 6.21 29.55 -5.46
C GLU A 14 7.47 28.70 -5.63
N ALA A 15 7.61 27.62 -4.84
CA ALA A 15 8.74 26.68 -4.95
C ALA A 15 8.81 26.06 -6.35
N VAL A 16 7.68 25.64 -6.92
CA VAL A 16 7.60 25.08 -8.27
C VAL A 16 7.98 26.13 -9.33
N ALA A 17 7.54 27.38 -9.16
CA ALA A 17 7.91 28.47 -10.06
C ALA A 17 9.41 28.73 -10.05
N LYS A 18 10.08 28.73 -8.88
CA LYS A 18 11.54 28.86 -8.75
C LYS A 18 12.28 27.73 -9.48
N ILE A 19 11.83 26.48 -9.29
CA ILE A 19 12.42 25.32 -9.99
C ILE A 19 12.27 25.48 -11.51
N SER A 20 11.10 25.87 -11.97
CA SER A 20 10.82 26.06 -13.39
C SER A 20 11.66 27.19 -14.04
N ARG A 21 12.00 28.22 -13.28
CA ARG A 21 12.89 29.31 -13.70
C ARG A 21 14.38 29.00 -13.56
N ARG A 22 14.75 27.79 -13.15
CA ARG A 22 16.14 27.36 -12.90
C ARG A 22 16.85 28.17 -11.78
N GLU A 23 16.10 28.65 -10.81
CA GLU A 23 16.65 29.33 -9.64
C GLU A 23 17.10 28.31 -8.56
N VAL A 24 16.92 27.02 -8.83
CA VAL A 24 17.24 25.90 -7.93
C VAL A 24 17.93 24.79 -8.70
N ASP A 25 19.11 24.38 -8.25
CA ASP A 25 19.91 23.31 -8.87
C ASP A 25 19.55 21.92 -8.34
N LEU A 26 19.13 21.82 -7.09
CA LEU A 26 18.83 20.56 -6.41
C LEU A 26 17.50 20.63 -5.68
N VAL A 27 16.65 19.63 -5.92
CA VAL A 27 15.38 19.48 -5.20
C VAL A 27 15.44 18.18 -4.40
N ILE A 28 15.31 18.28 -3.09
CA ILE A 28 15.17 17.12 -2.20
C ILE A 28 13.73 17.08 -1.72
N GLY A 29 13.11 15.91 -1.81
CA GLY A 29 11.72 15.77 -1.38
C GLY A 29 11.27 14.33 -1.28
N THR A 30 10.06 14.14 -0.77
CA THR A 30 9.37 12.86 -0.68
C THR A 30 8.42 12.69 -1.89
N GLN A 31 7.50 11.75 -1.81
CA GLN A 31 6.50 11.43 -2.84
C GLN A 31 5.73 12.65 -3.42
N ILE A 32 5.67 13.77 -2.68
CA ILE A 32 5.00 15.00 -3.12
C ILE A 32 5.64 15.59 -4.35
N VAL A 33 6.97 15.50 -4.49
CA VAL A 33 7.70 15.97 -5.67
C VAL A 33 7.34 15.15 -6.92
N ALA A 34 6.91 13.90 -6.71
CA ALA A 34 6.50 13.01 -7.79
C ALA A 34 5.10 13.32 -8.37
N LYS A 35 4.22 13.97 -7.59
CA LYS A 35 2.81 14.15 -7.95
C LYS A 35 2.53 15.51 -8.60
N GLY A 36 2.03 15.49 -9.82
CA GLY A 36 1.31 16.63 -10.43
C GLY A 36 2.16 17.77 -11.03
N TRP A 37 3.45 17.86 -10.73
CA TRP A 37 4.29 18.96 -11.19
C TRP A 37 5.11 18.59 -12.42
N HIS A 38 5.32 19.56 -13.30
CA HIS A 38 6.17 19.41 -14.47
C HIS A 38 7.48 20.17 -14.27
N PHE A 39 8.61 19.47 -14.41
CA PHE A 39 9.94 20.04 -14.28
C PHE A 39 10.69 19.88 -15.62
N PRO A 40 10.57 20.84 -16.57
CA PRO A 40 11.06 20.69 -17.95
C PRO A 40 12.57 20.56 -18.07
N HIS A 41 13.31 20.97 -17.04
CA HIS A 41 14.78 21.01 -17.05
C HIS A 41 15.41 19.96 -16.12
N LEU A 42 14.63 19.02 -15.61
CA LEU A 42 15.13 17.96 -14.74
C LEU A 42 15.86 16.90 -15.57
N THR A 43 17.18 16.83 -15.41
CA THR A 43 18.05 15.91 -16.14
C THR A 43 18.46 14.67 -15.33
N LEU A 44 18.38 14.74 -14.00
CA LEU A 44 18.72 13.64 -13.11
C LEU A 44 17.66 13.47 -12.04
N VAL A 45 17.26 12.23 -11.82
CA VAL A 45 16.45 11.82 -10.68
C VAL A 45 17.22 10.76 -9.90
N GLY A 46 17.46 11.02 -8.60
CA GLY A 46 18.03 10.08 -7.66
C GLY A 46 16.96 9.55 -6.70
N ILE A 47 16.85 8.25 -6.55
CA ILE A 47 15.99 7.58 -5.57
C ILE A 47 16.90 6.88 -4.58
N VAL A 48 16.97 7.43 -3.36
CA VAL A 48 17.96 7.05 -2.34
C VAL A 48 17.61 5.72 -1.67
N ASP A 49 16.32 5.39 -1.58
CA ASP A 49 15.82 4.12 -1.02
C ASP A 49 14.62 3.66 -1.87
N ALA A 50 14.91 2.81 -2.82
CA ALA A 50 13.89 2.24 -3.70
C ALA A 50 13.12 1.08 -3.04
N ASP A 51 13.63 0.51 -1.95
CA ASP A 51 13.06 -0.62 -1.23
C ASP A 51 11.96 -0.20 -0.25
N LEU A 52 11.85 1.09 0.07
CA LEU A 52 10.96 1.67 1.10
C LEU A 52 9.51 1.34 0.79
N GLY A 53 8.97 0.75 0.08
CA GLY A 53 7.56 0.38 -0.12
C GLY A 53 7.35 -1.12 -0.23
N LEU A 54 8.44 -1.89 -0.28
CA LEU A 54 8.39 -3.33 -0.54
C LEU A 54 8.13 -4.17 0.72
N GLY A 55 8.35 -3.57 1.89
CA GLY A 55 8.11 -4.22 3.18
C GLY A 55 6.65 -4.14 3.64
N GLY A 56 6.37 -4.80 4.78
CA GLY A 56 5.12 -4.59 5.54
C GLY A 56 3.96 -5.52 5.22
N GLY A 57 4.14 -6.54 4.38
CA GLY A 57 3.11 -7.56 4.14
C GLY A 57 1.85 -7.03 3.44
N ASP A 58 1.96 -5.93 2.71
CA ASP A 58 0.91 -5.46 1.81
C ASP A 58 0.97 -6.24 0.49
N LEU A 59 -0.14 -6.88 0.14
CA LEU A 59 -0.27 -7.66 -1.10
C LEU A 59 0.05 -6.84 -2.36
N ARG A 60 -0.10 -5.53 -2.31
CA ARG A 60 0.14 -4.61 -3.43
C ARG A 60 1.40 -3.77 -3.27
N ALA A 61 2.29 -4.15 -2.35
CA ALA A 61 3.54 -3.42 -2.12
C ALA A 61 4.35 -3.25 -3.41
N GLY A 62 4.58 -4.33 -4.15
CA GLY A 62 5.30 -4.30 -5.42
C GLY A 62 4.63 -3.42 -6.47
N GLU A 63 3.31 -3.57 -6.67
CA GLU A 63 2.54 -2.75 -7.62
C GLU A 63 2.63 -1.25 -7.30
N ARG A 64 2.48 -0.89 -6.02
CA ARG A 64 2.54 0.53 -5.62
C ARG A 64 3.94 1.09 -5.74
N THR A 65 4.94 0.31 -5.35
CA THR A 65 6.33 0.73 -5.44
C THR A 65 6.71 0.98 -6.89
N ILE A 66 6.40 0.05 -7.80
CA ILE A 66 6.71 0.22 -9.23
C ILE A 66 5.97 1.42 -9.83
N GLN A 67 4.69 1.62 -9.49
CA GLN A 67 3.93 2.80 -9.94
C GLN A 67 4.56 4.10 -9.47
N LEU A 68 4.93 4.18 -8.19
CA LEU A 68 5.57 5.35 -7.62
C LEU A 68 6.92 5.62 -8.28
N LEU A 69 7.79 4.62 -8.34
CA LEU A 69 9.13 4.76 -8.88
C LEU A 69 9.09 5.08 -10.39
N HIS A 70 8.16 4.49 -11.13
CA HIS A 70 7.93 4.82 -12.55
C HIS A 70 7.46 6.27 -12.73
N GLN A 71 6.56 6.77 -11.86
CA GLN A 71 6.14 8.17 -11.90
C GLN A 71 7.30 9.13 -11.64
N VAL A 72 8.15 8.80 -10.67
CA VAL A 72 9.34 9.61 -10.35
C VAL A 72 10.36 9.56 -11.49
N ALA A 73 10.65 8.37 -11.99
CA ALA A 73 11.56 8.17 -13.14
C ALA A 73 11.09 8.92 -14.37
N GLY A 74 9.80 8.91 -14.67
CA GLY A 74 9.20 9.63 -15.78
C GLY A 74 9.24 11.15 -15.67
N ARG A 75 9.85 11.74 -14.64
CA ARG A 75 10.10 13.17 -14.50
C ARG A 75 11.39 13.62 -15.18
N ALA A 76 12.35 12.71 -15.33
CA ALA A 76 13.61 13.01 -16.01
C ALA A 76 13.42 13.03 -17.54
N GLY A 77 14.06 13.99 -18.24
CA GLY A 77 14.24 13.94 -19.69
C GLY A 77 13.02 14.21 -20.55
N ARG A 78 12.09 15.08 -20.16
CA ARG A 78 10.90 15.44 -20.95
C ARG A 78 11.11 16.59 -21.94
N ALA A 79 12.30 17.16 -22.04
CA ALA A 79 12.68 18.18 -23.02
C ALA A 79 13.68 17.59 -24.01
N SER A 80 14.39 18.42 -24.74
CA SER A 80 15.42 18.03 -25.71
C SER A 80 16.62 17.27 -25.14
N THR A 81 16.74 17.17 -23.81
CA THR A 81 17.86 16.51 -23.13
C THR A 81 17.44 15.17 -22.51
N PRO A 82 18.13 14.06 -22.82
CA PRO A 82 17.86 12.77 -22.17
C PRO A 82 18.06 12.86 -20.66
N GLY A 83 17.09 12.36 -19.91
CA GLY A 83 17.17 12.28 -18.46
C GLY A 83 17.80 10.99 -18.01
N ARG A 84 18.44 11.03 -16.83
CA ARG A 84 18.99 9.85 -16.15
C ARG A 84 18.25 9.61 -14.86
N VAL A 85 18.06 8.33 -14.51
CA VAL A 85 17.48 7.91 -13.23
C VAL A 85 18.47 6.99 -12.54
N LEU A 86 18.76 7.28 -11.29
CA LEU A 86 19.60 6.45 -10.44
C LEU A 86 18.73 5.90 -9.31
N LEU A 87 18.71 4.58 -9.17
CA LEU A 87 18.01 3.86 -8.12
C LEU A 87 19.04 3.26 -7.16
N GLN A 88 18.94 3.60 -5.88
CA GLN A 88 19.68 2.92 -4.83
C GLN A 88 18.78 1.89 -4.17
N SER A 89 19.24 0.62 -4.13
CA SER A 89 18.47 -0.50 -3.57
C SER A 89 19.41 -1.47 -2.87
N TYR A 90 18.96 -2.05 -1.76
CA TYR A 90 19.63 -3.17 -1.08
C TYR A 90 19.28 -4.51 -1.73
N THR A 91 18.22 -4.55 -2.54
CA THR A 91 17.71 -5.75 -3.21
C THR A 91 17.57 -5.53 -4.73
N PRO A 92 18.67 -5.28 -5.46
CA PRO A 92 18.61 -4.95 -6.90
C PRO A 92 17.98 -6.07 -7.74
N GLU A 93 18.05 -7.32 -7.27
CA GLU A 93 17.45 -8.48 -7.94
C GLU A 93 15.94 -8.60 -7.70
N HIS A 94 15.35 -7.73 -6.88
CA HIS A 94 13.91 -7.76 -6.64
C HIS A 94 13.13 -7.50 -7.95
N PRO A 95 12.04 -8.26 -8.25
CA PRO A 95 11.31 -8.13 -9.51
C PRO A 95 10.88 -6.70 -9.86
N VAL A 96 10.53 -5.89 -8.87
CA VAL A 96 10.21 -4.46 -9.04
C VAL A 96 11.39 -3.68 -9.61
N MET A 97 12.61 -3.91 -9.09
CA MET A 97 13.82 -3.22 -9.55
C MET A 97 14.19 -3.66 -10.97
N GLN A 98 14.11 -4.95 -11.25
CA GLN A 98 14.37 -5.50 -12.57
C GLN A 98 13.37 -4.97 -13.62
N ALA A 99 12.09 -4.87 -13.27
CA ALA A 99 11.06 -4.32 -14.15
C ALA A 99 11.28 -2.81 -14.44
N LEU A 100 11.75 -2.05 -13.45
CA LEU A 100 12.08 -0.63 -13.64
C LEU A 100 13.28 -0.43 -14.57
N VAL A 101 14.29 -1.29 -14.48
CA VAL A 101 15.49 -1.22 -15.32
C VAL A 101 15.21 -1.69 -16.74
N SER A 102 14.47 -2.78 -16.90
CA SER A 102 14.13 -3.34 -18.21
C SER A 102 12.99 -2.60 -18.93
N GLY A 103 12.10 -1.93 -18.16
CA GLY A 103 10.86 -1.35 -18.67
C GLY A 103 9.75 -2.39 -18.93
N ASP A 104 9.96 -3.66 -18.60
CA ASP A 104 9.00 -4.73 -18.84
C ASP A 104 8.02 -4.87 -17.66
N PHE A 105 7.07 -3.95 -17.61
CA PHE A 105 6.04 -3.92 -16.59
C PHE A 105 4.99 -5.03 -16.78
N ASP A 106 4.76 -5.46 -18.00
CA ASP A 106 3.78 -6.51 -18.30
C ASP A 106 4.26 -7.87 -17.77
N ALA A 107 5.54 -8.20 -17.94
CA ALA A 107 6.13 -9.39 -17.35
C ALA A 107 6.07 -9.36 -15.82
N PHE A 108 6.36 -8.21 -15.20
CA PHE A 108 6.24 -8.03 -13.76
C PHE A 108 4.80 -8.28 -13.28
N MET A 109 3.80 -7.68 -13.93
CA MET A 109 2.39 -7.84 -13.55
C MET A 109 1.91 -9.29 -13.75
N ALA A 110 2.38 -9.96 -14.78
CA ALA A 110 2.09 -11.38 -15.01
C ALA A 110 2.68 -12.26 -13.90
N GLN A 111 3.91 -11.99 -13.47
CA GLN A 111 4.57 -12.69 -12.37
C GLN A 111 3.84 -12.48 -11.03
N GLU A 112 3.50 -11.25 -10.69
CA GLU A 112 2.70 -10.90 -9.51
C GLU A 112 1.36 -11.64 -9.49
N ALA A 113 0.66 -11.64 -10.62
CA ALA A 113 -0.59 -12.37 -10.77
C ALA A 113 -0.41 -13.87 -10.58
N ALA A 114 0.63 -14.46 -11.18
CA ALA A 114 0.91 -15.90 -11.06
C ALA A 114 1.16 -16.31 -9.60
N GLN A 115 1.89 -15.51 -8.82
CA GLN A 115 2.15 -15.76 -7.40
C GLN A 115 0.89 -15.73 -6.54
N ARG A 116 -0.13 -14.95 -6.92
CA ARG A 116 -1.40 -14.83 -6.19
C ARG A 116 -2.37 -15.99 -6.44
N ARG A 117 -2.24 -16.65 -7.57
CA ARG A 117 -3.15 -17.72 -8.00
C ARG A 117 -3.24 -18.90 -7.02
N PRO A 118 -2.14 -19.51 -6.55
CA PRO A 118 -2.20 -20.67 -5.67
C PRO A 118 -2.90 -20.38 -4.33
N GLY A 119 -2.83 -19.13 -3.89
CA GLY A 119 -3.42 -18.69 -2.63
C GLY A 119 -4.80 -18.09 -2.77
N PHE A 120 -5.43 -18.06 -3.93
CA PHE A 120 -6.71 -17.37 -4.16
C PHE A 120 -6.70 -15.91 -3.73
N TRP A 121 -5.55 -15.22 -3.87
CA TRP A 121 -5.48 -13.80 -3.64
C TRP A 121 -6.11 -13.03 -4.80
N PRO A 122 -6.67 -11.83 -4.58
CA PRO A 122 -7.16 -11.01 -5.69
C PRO A 122 -6.12 -10.85 -6.81
N PRO A 123 -6.53 -11.01 -8.07
CA PRO A 123 -7.89 -11.08 -8.61
C PRO A 123 -8.50 -12.49 -8.68
N TYR A 124 -7.83 -13.54 -8.21
CA TYR A 124 -8.29 -14.94 -8.32
C TYR A 124 -9.28 -15.34 -7.22
N GLY A 125 -9.38 -14.57 -6.17
CA GLY A 125 -10.36 -14.71 -5.09
C GLY A 125 -10.90 -13.37 -4.64
N ARG A 126 -11.76 -13.41 -3.62
CA ARG A 126 -12.28 -12.24 -2.93
C ARG A 126 -11.60 -12.13 -1.57
N LEU A 127 -11.50 -10.92 -1.09
CA LEU A 127 -10.86 -10.64 0.20
C LEU A 127 -11.71 -9.66 1.00
N ALA A 128 -11.82 -9.90 2.32
CA ALA A 128 -12.33 -8.92 3.25
C ALA A 128 -11.36 -8.78 4.42
N ALA A 129 -11.03 -7.56 4.77
CA ALA A 129 -10.26 -7.23 5.95
C ALA A 129 -11.21 -6.78 7.06
N LEU A 130 -11.09 -7.41 8.24
CA LEU A 130 -11.77 -7.00 9.46
C LEU A 130 -10.73 -6.36 10.36
N ILE A 131 -10.92 -5.10 10.68
CA ILE A 131 -10.06 -4.35 11.59
C ILE A 131 -10.82 -4.18 12.90
N ILE A 132 -10.33 -4.83 13.93
CA ILE A 132 -10.86 -4.75 15.28
C ILE A 132 -10.04 -3.68 16.01
N SER A 133 -10.69 -2.68 16.59
CA SER A 133 -10.01 -1.60 17.32
C SER A 133 -10.66 -1.28 18.65
N ALA A 134 -9.86 -1.06 19.69
CA ALA A 134 -10.29 -0.60 20.99
C ALA A 134 -9.21 0.27 21.66
N GLU A 135 -9.59 1.10 22.63
CA GLU A 135 -8.63 1.88 23.44
C GLU A 135 -7.85 0.96 24.38
N ASP A 136 -8.51 -0.05 24.94
CA ASP A 136 -7.86 -1.12 25.70
C ASP A 136 -7.40 -2.24 24.76
N ALA A 137 -6.12 -2.58 24.83
CA ALA A 137 -5.52 -3.68 24.06
C ALA A 137 -6.18 -5.03 24.34
N LYS A 138 -6.53 -5.28 25.62
CA LYS A 138 -7.18 -6.55 26.04
C LYS A 138 -8.57 -6.70 25.43
N GLU A 139 -9.29 -5.60 25.29
CA GLU A 139 -10.62 -5.59 24.67
C GLU A 139 -10.54 -5.85 23.17
N ALA A 140 -9.54 -5.25 22.50
CA ALA A 140 -9.25 -5.56 21.09
C ALA A 140 -8.88 -7.02 20.89
N ASP A 141 -8.02 -7.57 21.77
CA ASP A 141 -7.58 -8.96 21.72
C ASP A 141 -8.74 -9.93 21.98
N ALA A 142 -9.58 -9.68 22.99
CA ALA A 142 -10.73 -10.50 23.31
C ALA A 142 -11.73 -10.56 22.14
N THR A 143 -12.09 -9.41 21.58
CA THR A 143 -13.00 -9.34 20.43
C THR A 143 -12.41 -10.02 19.20
N ALA A 144 -11.11 -9.87 18.93
CA ALA A 144 -10.43 -10.53 17.82
C ALA A 144 -10.38 -12.06 18.03
N ALA A 145 -10.14 -12.53 19.26
CA ALA A 145 -10.15 -13.94 19.61
C ALA A 145 -11.55 -14.56 19.44
N ASP A 146 -12.62 -13.84 19.82
CA ASP A 146 -14.01 -14.27 19.62
C ASP A 146 -14.34 -14.46 18.13
N LEU A 147 -13.93 -13.51 17.29
CA LEU A 147 -14.03 -13.65 15.84
C LEU A 147 -13.21 -14.85 15.34
N GLY A 148 -12.00 -15.03 15.84
CA GLY A 148 -11.17 -16.18 15.46
C GLY A 148 -11.82 -17.53 15.81
N ARG A 149 -12.46 -17.65 16.98
CA ARG A 149 -13.14 -18.88 17.40
C ARG A 149 -14.40 -19.20 16.58
N THR A 150 -15.09 -18.17 16.11
CA THR A 150 -16.31 -18.31 15.31
C THR A 150 -16.04 -18.20 13.80
N ALA A 151 -14.75 -18.27 13.41
CA ALA A 151 -14.35 -18.09 12.03
C ALA A 151 -15.08 -19.03 11.07
N PRO A 152 -15.59 -18.55 9.95
CA PRO A 152 -16.23 -19.39 8.96
C PRO A 152 -15.21 -20.35 8.34
N TYR A 153 -15.64 -21.56 8.06
CA TYR A 153 -14.86 -22.59 7.41
C TYR A 153 -15.65 -23.26 6.29
N GLY A 154 -14.96 -23.84 5.34
CA GLY A 154 -15.55 -24.54 4.23
C GLY A 154 -14.63 -24.53 3.01
N GLU A 155 -15.02 -25.28 1.99
CA GLU A 155 -14.29 -25.30 0.73
C GLU A 155 -14.27 -23.90 0.10
N GLY A 156 -13.10 -23.44 -0.30
CA GLY A 156 -12.93 -22.11 -0.88
C GLY A 156 -13.08 -20.94 0.11
N ILE A 157 -13.07 -21.21 1.43
CA ILE A 157 -13.10 -20.20 2.49
C ILE A 157 -11.87 -20.36 3.38
N GLN A 158 -11.15 -19.28 3.60
CA GLN A 158 -10.01 -19.24 4.50
C GLN A 158 -10.01 -17.97 5.34
N VAL A 159 -9.74 -18.12 6.63
CA VAL A 159 -9.56 -17.01 7.55
C VAL A 159 -8.13 -17.00 8.05
N LEU A 160 -7.48 -15.84 8.00
CA LEU A 160 -6.12 -15.60 8.44
C LEU A 160 -6.13 -14.58 9.59
N GLY A 161 -5.41 -14.89 10.64
CA GLY A 161 -5.40 -14.12 11.88
C GLY A 161 -6.27 -14.76 12.98
N PRO A 162 -6.53 -14.04 14.09
CA PRO A 162 -6.20 -12.63 14.32
C PRO A 162 -4.68 -12.36 14.47
N ALA A 163 -4.25 -11.18 14.03
CA ALA A 163 -2.89 -10.69 14.17
C ALA A 163 -2.91 -9.17 14.42
N PRO A 164 -1.82 -8.57 14.96
CA PRO A 164 -1.68 -7.13 14.99
C PRO A 164 -1.86 -6.53 13.58
N ALA A 165 -2.59 -5.43 13.46
CA ALA A 165 -2.67 -4.70 12.19
C ALA A 165 -1.29 -4.09 11.84
N PRO A 166 -0.98 -3.79 10.56
CA PRO A 166 0.27 -3.15 10.16
C PRO A 166 0.55 -1.85 10.93
N ILE A 167 -0.49 -1.07 11.19
CA ILE A 167 -0.46 0.02 12.16
C ILE A 167 -1.17 -0.47 13.40
N ALA A 168 -0.41 -1.05 14.33
CA ALA A 168 -0.94 -1.73 15.52
C ALA A 168 -1.62 -0.77 16.51
N VAL A 169 -1.22 0.50 16.51
CA VAL A 169 -1.86 1.57 17.31
C VAL A 169 -2.08 2.79 16.41
N LEU A 170 -3.31 3.26 16.33
CA LEU A 170 -3.67 4.46 15.58
C LEU A 170 -4.64 5.31 16.40
N ARG A 171 -4.31 6.59 16.60
CA ARG A 171 -5.14 7.53 17.38
C ARG A 171 -5.54 6.97 18.75
N ASN A 172 -4.55 6.45 19.47
CA ASN A 172 -4.71 5.81 20.79
C ASN A 172 -5.65 4.59 20.81
N ARG A 173 -5.84 3.92 19.68
CA ARG A 173 -6.62 2.67 19.60
C ARG A 173 -5.71 1.52 19.16
N HIS A 174 -5.72 0.44 19.92
CA HIS A 174 -5.06 -0.81 19.57
C HIS A 174 -5.84 -1.51 18.46
N ARG A 175 -5.13 -2.02 17.44
CA ARG A 175 -5.77 -2.59 16.24
C ARG A 175 -5.32 -4.03 16.02
N ARG A 176 -6.28 -4.89 15.73
CA ARG A 176 -6.07 -6.27 15.26
C ARG A 176 -6.69 -6.44 13.89
N ARG A 177 -6.15 -7.35 13.11
CA ARG A 177 -6.62 -7.65 11.77
C ARG A 177 -6.95 -9.11 11.61
N ILE A 178 -8.07 -9.39 10.95
CA ILE A 178 -8.43 -10.70 10.43
C ILE A 178 -8.71 -10.53 8.95
N LEU A 179 -8.27 -11.48 8.13
CA LEU A 179 -8.55 -11.51 6.70
C LEU A 179 -9.43 -12.72 6.39
N LEU A 180 -10.58 -12.49 5.75
CA LEU A 180 -11.39 -13.51 5.15
C LEU A 180 -11.09 -13.57 3.66
N ARG A 181 -10.65 -14.72 3.18
CA ARG A 181 -10.35 -14.96 1.77
C ARG A 181 -11.26 -16.05 1.24
N THR A 182 -11.82 -15.84 0.05
CA THR A 182 -12.73 -16.80 -0.57
C THR A 182 -12.42 -16.99 -2.05
N TRP A 183 -12.88 -18.10 -2.62
CA TRP A 183 -12.94 -18.22 -4.07
C TRP A 183 -13.79 -17.09 -4.66
N ARG A 184 -13.49 -16.71 -5.90
CA ARG A 184 -14.16 -15.60 -6.58
C ARG A 184 -15.65 -15.81 -6.74
N THR A 185 -16.10 -17.06 -6.83
CA THR A 185 -17.50 -17.47 -6.97
C THR A 185 -18.29 -17.37 -5.67
N ILE A 186 -17.64 -17.22 -4.54
CA ILE A 186 -18.28 -17.18 -3.23
C ILE A 186 -18.57 -15.74 -2.83
N ALA A 187 -19.82 -15.43 -2.55
CA ALA A 187 -20.22 -14.11 -2.06
C ALA A 187 -19.75 -13.89 -0.61
N VAL A 188 -18.94 -12.88 -0.39
CA VAL A 188 -18.33 -12.57 0.91
C VAL A 188 -19.34 -11.97 1.90
N GLN A 189 -20.28 -11.16 1.41
CA GLN A 189 -21.21 -10.41 2.26
C GLN A 189 -22.13 -11.28 3.12
N PRO A 190 -22.76 -12.35 2.62
CA PRO A 190 -23.57 -13.25 3.46
C PRO A 190 -22.74 -13.92 4.54
N ILE A 191 -21.50 -14.34 4.23
CA ILE A 191 -20.58 -14.95 5.17
C ILE A 191 -20.26 -13.97 6.31
N LEU A 192 -19.89 -12.75 5.97
CA LEU A 192 -19.59 -11.70 6.94
C LEU A 192 -20.78 -11.38 7.84
N ARG A 193 -21.99 -11.23 7.28
CA ARG A 193 -23.19 -10.98 8.09
C ARG A 193 -23.44 -12.07 9.10
N ARG A 194 -23.38 -13.34 8.68
CA ARG A 194 -23.56 -14.49 9.57
C ARG A 194 -22.46 -14.56 10.63
N TRP A 195 -21.22 -14.37 10.24
CA TRP A 195 -20.07 -14.40 11.15
C TRP A 195 -20.16 -13.32 12.22
N LEU A 196 -20.41 -12.10 11.82
CA LEU A 196 -20.53 -10.97 12.73
C LEU A 196 -21.72 -11.09 13.69
N SER A 197 -22.81 -11.72 13.27
CA SER A 197 -23.96 -11.94 14.16
C SER A 197 -23.67 -12.92 15.30
N MET A 198 -22.62 -13.72 15.22
CA MET A 198 -22.19 -14.65 16.26
C MET A 198 -21.27 -14.03 17.33
N VAL A 199 -20.79 -12.80 17.09
CA VAL A 199 -19.84 -12.13 17.99
C VAL A 199 -20.45 -10.83 18.50
N LYS A 200 -20.36 -10.63 19.80
CA LYS A 200 -20.77 -9.40 20.46
C LYS A 200 -19.51 -8.61 20.84
N PRO A 201 -19.15 -7.55 20.11
CA PRO A 201 -17.98 -6.74 20.46
C PRO A 201 -18.10 -6.18 21.89
N GLY A 202 -16.97 -6.02 22.57
CA GLY A 202 -16.91 -5.30 23.83
C GLY A 202 -17.41 -3.86 23.67
N LYS A 203 -17.77 -3.19 24.76
CA LYS A 203 -18.39 -1.85 24.73
C LYS A 203 -17.52 -0.78 24.03
N GLY A 204 -16.19 -0.89 24.14
CA GLY A 204 -15.22 0.02 23.51
C GLY A 204 -14.64 -0.51 22.19
N ALA A 205 -14.94 -1.77 21.85
CA ALA A 205 -14.43 -2.39 20.64
C ALA A 205 -15.28 -2.01 19.41
N ARG A 206 -14.58 -1.78 18.30
CA ARG A 206 -15.16 -1.48 16.99
C ARG A 206 -14.62 -2.46 15.96
N ILE A 207 -15.48 -2.91 15.05
CA ILE A 207 -15.12 -3.76 13.93
C ILE A 207 -15.41 -2.98 12.65
N ASP A 208 -14.36 -2.61 11.94
CA ASP A 208 -14.47 -1.99 10.61
C ASP A 208 -14.17 -3.07 9.55
N ILE A 209 -14.93 -3.06 8.45
CA ILE A 209 -14.84 -4.05 7.39
C ILE A 209 -14.54 -3.35 6.08
N ASP A 210 -13.50 -3.84 5.40
CA ASP A 210 -13.16 -3.42 4.06
C ASP A 210 -13.20 -4.64 3.12
N ILE A 211 -14.08 -4.60 2.12
CA ILE A 211 -14.26 -5.68 1.14
C ILE A 211 -13.45 -5.34 -0.11
N ASP A 212 -12.63 -6.29 -0.55
CA ASP A 212 -11.66 -6.14 -1.64
C ASP A 212 -10.74 -4.91 -1.41
N PRO A 213 -10.06 -4.85 -0.24
CA PRO A 213 -9.30 -3.68 0.16
C PRO A 213 -8.23 -3.32 -0.88
N VAL A 214 -8.14 -2.03 -1.18
CA VAL A 214 -7.08 -1.48 -2.05
C VAL A 214 -5.79 -1.31 -1.25
N SER A 215 -5.88 -1.11 0.05
CA SER A 215 -4.76 -0.95 0.97
C SER A 215 -4.90 -1.88 2.16
N PHE A 216 -3.79 -2.44 2.60
CA PHE A 216 -3.71 -3.31 3.79
C PHE A 216 -3.13 -2.58 5.02
N LEU A 217 -2.98 -1.26 4.94
CA LEU A 217 -2.47 -0.40 6.01
C LEU A 217 -3.57 0.05 6.98
#